data_b7814d27adcd6bca2b2798aefcf6eaa7
#
_entry.id   b7814d27adcd6bca2b2798aefcf6eaa7
#
_cell.length_a   1.000
_cell.length_b   1.000
_cell.length_c   1.000
_cell.angle_alpha   90.00
_cell.angle_beta   90.00
_cell.angle_gamma   90.00
#
_symmetry.space_group_name_H-M   'P 1'
#
loop_
_entity.id
_entity.type
_entity.pdbx_description
1 polymer ?
#
loop_
_entity_poly.entity_id
_entity_poly.type
_entity_poly.pdbx_seq_one_letter_code
_entity_poly.pdbx_strand_id
1 'polypeptide(L)'
;MKRLYIITVLVALLSVSCNDWLDVRPDTEQKDKDLFTTYKGFQDALTGCYMSLASQDVYGERLTMSNIESLANLWYQFRNSTRYEDNDLMNHDYTGDYSKAAVKTIYAGLFNVIAQANMIIKYAEKNGDVIEAPAARAVITGEAYAIRAFCQLDVLRLFGQMPQGASRQV
;
A
#
# COMPACT_ATOMS: atom_id res chain seq x y z
N MET A 1 -49.26 7.99 39.49
CA MET A 1 -48.23 8.99 39.19
C MET A 1 -46.81 8.48 39.55
N LYS A 2 -46.54 8.03 40.80
CA LYS A 2 -45.19 7.54 41.17
C LYS A 2 -44.62 6.41 40.30
N ARG A 3 -45.43 5.45 39.83
CA ARG A 3 -45.03 4.36 38.97
C ARG A 3 -44.63 4.83 37.54
N LEU A 4 -45.29 5.88 37.05
CA LEU A 4 -44.97 6.47 35.75
C LEU A 4 -43.63 7.18 35.81
N TYR A 5 -43.31 7.92 36.87
CA TYR A 5 -42.03 8.56 37.09
C TYR A 5 -40.88 7.56 37.17
N ILE A 6 -41.07 6.40 37.83
CA ILE A 6 -40.06 5.35 37.92
C ILE A 6 -39.73 4.78 36.55
N ILE A 7 -40.77 4.53 35.72
CA ILE A 7 -40.58 4.02 34.36
C ILE A 7 -39.87 5.04 33.48
N THR A 8 -40.21 6.32 33.57
CA THR A 8 -39.54 7.38 32.80
C THR A 8 -38.07 7.52 33.16
N VAL A 9 -37.75 7.47 34.47
CA VAL A 9 -36.33 7.50 34.91
C VAL A 9 -35.58 6.24 34.48
N LEU A 10 -36.20 5.06 34.49
CA LEU A 10 -35.58 3.82 34.04
C LEU A 10 -35.30 3.84 32.54
N VAL A 11 -36.24 4.37 31.73
CA VAL A 11 -36.04 4.53 30.28
C VAL A 11 -34.95 5.58 29.96
N ALA A 12 -34.88 6.66 30.72
CA ALA A 12 -33.84 7.67 30.56
C ALA A 12 -32.45 7.17 30.96
N LEU A 13 -32.34 6.25 31.94
CA LEU A 13 -31.09 5.58 32.28
C LEU A 13 -30.62 4.55 31.22
N LEU A 14 -31.55 3.95 30.50
CA LEU A 14 -31.23 3.01 29.41
C LEU A 14 -30.81 3.72 28.11
N SER A 15 -31.10 5.01 27.96
CA SER A 15 -30.70 5.81 26.81
C SER A 15 -29.28 6.40 26.93
N VAL A 16 -28.57 6.24 28.05
CA VAL A 16 -27.14 6.48 28.16
C VAL A 16 -26.40 5.29 27.57
N SER A 17 -26.60 5.07 26.28
CA SER A 17 -25.87 4.07 25.52
C SER A 17 -24.42 4.50 25.39
N CYS A 18 -23.50 3.60 25.75
CA CYS A 18 -22.06 3.79 25.63
C CYS A 18 -21.70 4.13 24.20
N ASN A 19 -21.43 5.39 23.89
CA ASN A 19 -20.92 5.84 22.60
C ASN A 19 -19.57 5.18 22.29
N ASP A 20 -18.78 4.84 23.31
CA ASP A 20 -17.47 4.22 23.14
C ASP A 20 -17.51 2.77 22.64
N TRP A 21 -18.62 2.03 22.80
CA TRP A 21 -18.71 0.67 22.25
C TRP A 21 -18.92 0.64 20.74
N LEU A 22 -19.57 1.65 20.18
CA LEU A 22 -19.83 1.73 18.72
C LEU A 22 -18.68 2.40 17.94
N ASP A 23 -17.72 3.02 18.64
CA ASP A 23 -16.51 3.60 18.03
C ASP A 23 -15.43 2.50 17.87
N VAL A 24 -15.79 1.39 17.21
CA VAL A 24 -14.86 0.35 16.80
C VAL A 24 -14.03 0.90 15.64
N ARG A 25 -12.98 1.64 15.99
CA ARG A 25 -11.96 2.04 15.02
C ARG A 25 -11.16 0.80 14.62
N PRO A 26 -10.86 0.62 13.33
CA PRO A 26 -9.95 -0.43 12.92
C PRO A 26 -8.64 -0.31 13.73
N ASP A 27 -8.14 -1.40 14.28
CA ASP A 27 -6.89 -1.44 15.06
C ASP A 27 -5.71 -0.81 14.31
N THR A 28 -5.76 -0.82 12.99
CA THR A 28 -4.79 -0.18 12.10
C THR A 28 -4.78 1.34 12.23
N GLU A 29 -5.94 2.00 12.30
CA GLU A 29 -6.02 3.47 12.39
C GLU A 29 -5.52 3.99 13.73
N GLN A 30 -5.73 3.24 14.81
CA GLN A 30 -5.23 3.58 16.13
C GLN A 30 -3.71 3.40 16.22
N LYS A 31 -3.19 2.30 15.66
CA LYS A 31 -1.74 2.06 15.58
C LYS A 31 -1.02 3.13 14.75
N ASP A 32 -1.63 3.59 13.65
CA ASP A 32 -1.06 4.65 12.83
C ASP A 32 -0.95 5.97 13.59
N LYS A 33 -1.97 6.34 14.37
CA LYS A 33 -1.92 7.56 15.18
C LYS A 33 -0.81 7.52 16.22
N ASP A 34 -0.63 6.38 16.87
CA ASP A 34 0.40 6.20 17.90
C ASP A 34 1.80 6.17 17.29
N LEU A 35 1.96 5.57 16.10
CA LEU A 35 3.24 5.50 15.38
C LEU A 35 3.79 6.90 15.07
N PHE A 36 2.96 7.81 14.56
CA PHE A 36 3.36 9.14 14.11
C PHE A 36 3.36 10.20 15.24
N THR A 37 3.51 9.79 16.50
CA THR A 37 3.64 10.69 17.65
C THR A 37 5.08 11.04 18.01
N THR A 38 6.05 10.37 17.37
CA THR A 38 7.48 10.57 17.63
C THR A 38 8.29 10.60 16.34
N TYR A 39 9.45 11.26 16.36
CA TYR A 39 10.42 11.22 15.25
C TYR A 39 10.82 9.78 14.88
N LYS A 40 11.06 8.94 15.90
CA LYS A 40 11.39 7.53 15.70
C LYS A 40 10.28 6.78 14.95
N GLY A 41 9.02 7.05 15.25
CA GLY A 41 7.89 6.45 14.53
C GLY A 41 7.86 6.81 13.06
N PHE A 42 8.21 8.04 12.68
CA PHE A 42 8.36 8.43 11.28
C PHE A 42 9.50 7.68 10.58
N GLN A 43 10.64 7.50 11.27
CA GLN A 43 11.76 6.72 10.74
C GLN A 43 11.39 5.24 10.57
N ASP A 44 10.67 4.66 11.53
CA ASP A 44 10.22 3.27 11.47
C ASP A 44 9.20 3.06 10.33
N ALA A 45 8.28 4.00 10.13
CA ALA A 45 7.35 3.98 9.01
C ALA A 45 8.08 4.04 7.66
N LEU A 46 9.07 4.91 7.52
CA LEU A 46 9.89 5.02 6.31
C LEU A 46 10.70 3.74 6.06
N THR A 47 11.28 3.16 7.10
CA THR A 47 11.96 1.86 7.03
C THR A 47 10.99 0.77 6.58
N GLY A 48 9.74 0.77 7.07
CA GLY A 48 8.68 -0.13 6.64
C GLY A 48 8.39 -0.04 5.15
N CYS A 49 8.39 1.18 4.57
CA CYS A 49 8.26 1.37 3.13
C CYS A 49 9.41 0.69 2.37
N TYR A 50 10.65 0.87 2.81
CA TYR A 50 11.82 0.24 2.18
C TYR A 50 11.78 -1.29 2.32
N MET A 51 11.36 -1.82 3.47
CA MET A 51 11.18 -3.26 3.64
C MET A 51 10.09 -3.81 2.71
N SER A 52 9.01 -3.08 2.53
CA SER A 52 7.94 -3.45 1.60
C SER A 52 8.41 -3.41 0.15
N LEU A 53 9.22 -2.41 -0.23
CA LEU A 53 9.87 -2.35 -1.55
C LEU A 53 10.81 -3.53 -1.79
N ALA A 54 11.56 -3.97 -0.78
CA ALA A 54 12.48 -5.09 -0.86
C ALA A 54 11.80 -6.46 -0.80
N SER A 55 10.47 -6.52 -0.70
CA SER A 55 9.76 -7.79 -0.72
C SER A 55 9.85 -8.48 -2.09
N GLN A 56 9.78 -9.81 -2.09
CA GLN A 56 9.78 -10.62 -3.32
C GLN A 56 8.64 -10.25 -4.27
N ASP A 57 7.54 -9.76 -3.74
CA ASP A 57 6.34 -9.39 -4.50
C ASP A 57 6.53 -8.16 -5.39
N VAL A 58 7.54 -7.35 -5.09
CA VAL A 58 7.88 -6.13 -5.84
C VAL A 58 9.35 -6.17 -6.28
N TYR A 59 10.20 -5.29 -5.73
CA TYR A 59 11.58 -5.13 -6.23
C TYR A 59 12.57 -6.14 -5.66
N GLY A 60 12.20 -6.96 -4.65
CA GLY A 60 13.04 -8.04 -4.17
C GLY A 60 13.18 -9.18 -5.18
N GLU A 61 12.19 -9.38 -6.05
CA GLU A 61 12.24 -10.41 -7.11
C GLU A 61 11.44 -10.02 -8.35
N ARG A 62 10.10 -9.84 -8.24
CA ARG A 62 9.17 -9.82 -9.38
C ARG A 62 9.46 -8.68 -10.36
N LEU A 63 9.81 -7.49 -9.88
CA LEU A 63 10.07 -6.29 -10.68
C LEU A 63 11.55 -6.07 -11.03
N THR A 64 12.43 -7.01 -10.68
CA THR A 64 13.87 -6.89 -10.93
C THR A 64 14.45 -8.04 -11.71
N MET A 65 14.15 -9.28 -11.35
CA MET A 65 14.83 -10.44 -11.89
C MET A 65 13.94 -11.66 -12.17
N SER A 66 12.60 -11.52 -12.19
CA SER A 66 11.73 -12.62 -12.58
C SER A 66 10.60 -12.17 -13.51
N ASN A 67 9.43 -11.82 -13.02
CA ASN A 67 8.27 -11.57 -13.89
C ASN A 67 8.48 -10.43 -14.90
N ILE A 68 9.19 -9.35 -14.51
CA ILE A 68 9.47 -8.25 -15.45
C ILE A 68 10.41 -8.69 -16.60
N GLU A 69 11.39 -9.53 -16.29
CA GLU A 69 12.30 -10.05 -17.30
C GLU A 69 11.63 -11.10 -18.19
N SER A 70 10.71 -11.90 -17.64
CA SER A 70 9.85 -12.81 -18.41
C SER A 70 8.98 -12.03 -19.40
N LEU A 71 8.35 -10.93 -18.96
CA LEU A 71 7.59 -10.03 -19.83
C LEU A 71 8.43 -9.41 -20.94
N ALA A 72 9.69 -9.11 -20.67
CA ALA A 72 10.63 -8.55 -21.63
C ALA A 72 11.29 -9.62 -22.52
N ASN A 73 10.97 -10.90 -22.33
CA ASN A 73 11.59 -12.04 -23.03
C ASN A 73 13.12 -12.06 -22.90
N LEU A 74 13.66 -11.67 -21.75
CA LEU A 74 15.11 -11.70 -21.48
C LEU A 74 15.62 -13.08 -21.08
N TRP A 75 14.73 -13.99 -20.70
CA TRP A 75 15.04 -15.36 -20.32
C TRP A 75 14.74 -16.34 -21.46
N TYR A 76 15.56 -17.39 -21.55
CA TYR A 76 15.26 -18.52 -22.41
C TYR A 76 14.33 -19.50 -21.69
N GLN A 77 13.21 -19.85 -22.32
CA GLN A 77 12.27 -20.80 -21.80
C GLN A 77 12.85 -22.22 -21.79
N PHE A 78 13.14 -22.78 -20.65
CA PHE A 78 13.44 -24.19 -20.52
C PHE A 78 12.17 -25.02 -20.73
N ARG A 79 12.24 -26.03 -21.60
CA ARG A 79 11.12 -26.89 -21.99
C ARG A 79 10.38 -27.60 -20.84
N ASN A 80 11.01 -27.67 -19.64
CA ASN A 80 10.47 -28.30 -18.43
C ASN A 80 10.38 -27.32 -17.25
N SER A 81 10.24 -26.01 -17.50
CA SER A 81 10.03 -25.06 -16.42
C SER A 81 8.71 -25.33 -15.71
N THR A 82 8.76 -25.42 -14.38
CA THR A 82 7.57 -25.55 -13.52
C THR A 82 7.00 -24.17 -13.12
N ARG A 83 7.63 -23.08 -13.57
CA ARG A 83 7.14 -21.71 -13.34
C ARG A 83 6.15 -21.32 -14.45
N TYR A 84 4.90 -21.71 -14.27
CA TYR A 84 3.85 -21.49 -15.26
C TYR A 84 3.56 -20.00 -15.48
N GLU A 85 3.67 -19.17 -14.43
CA GLU A 85 3.48 -17.72 -14.54
C GLU A 85 4.50 -17.08 -15.50
N ASP A 86 5.75 -17.53 -15.48
CA ASP A 86 6.79 -17.00 -16.36
C ASP A 86 6.53 -17.38 -17.81
N ASN A 87 6.07 -18.59 -18.06
CA ASN A 87 5.69 -19.02 -19.41
C ASN A 87 4.52 -18.20 -19.97
N ASP A 88 3.48 -17.97 -19.17
CA ASP A 88 2.33 -17.16 -19.57
C ASP A 88 2.77 -15.72 -19.88
N LEU A 89 3.62 -15.13 -19.01
CA LEU A 89 4.11 -13.77 -19.16
C LEU A 89 5.01 -13.61 -20.39
N MET A 90 5.91 -14.58 -20.68
CA MET A 90 6.75 -14.58 -21.88
C MET A 90 5.93 -14.68 -23.18
N ASN A 91 4.81 -15.39 -23.14
CA ASN A 91 3.88 -15.48 -24.25
C ASN A 91 2.87 -14.31 -24.30
N HIS A 92 2.95 -13.36 -23.36
CA HIS A 92 1.99 -12.27 -23.18
C HIS A 92 0.55 -12.79 -23.03
N ASP A 93 0.39 -13.97 -22.42
CA ASP A 93 -0.91 -14.55 -22.08
C ASP A 93 -1.32 -14.11 -20.67
N TYR A 94 -2.24 -13.16 -20.61
CA TYR A 94 -2.79 -12.63 -19.36
C TYR A 94 -4.12 -13.31 -18.97
N THR A 95 -4.50 -14.38 -19.65
CA THR A 95 -5.77 -15.10 -19.39
C THR A 95 -5.61 -16.25 -18.41
N GLY A 96 -4.39 -16.75 -18.23
CA GLY A 96 -4.04 -17.83 -17.31
C GLY A 96 -4.19 -17.43 -15.84
N ASP A 97 -4.44 -18.39 -14.96
CA ASP A 97 -4.59 -18.13 -13.51
C ASP A 97 -3.26 -17.73 -12.89
N TYR A 98 -2.15 -18.27 -13.37
CA TYR A 98 -0.80 -17.95 -12.87
C TYR A 98 -0.39 -16.52 -13.22
N SER A 99 -0.57 -16.11 -14.48
CA SER A 99 -0.26 -14.75 -14.91
C SER A 99 -1.15 -13.71 -14.21
N LYS A 100 -2.45 -14.00 -14.05
CA LYS A 100 -3.37 -13.16 -13.27
C LYS A 100 -2.93 -13.03 -11.81
N ALA A 101 -2.51 -14.12 -11.17
CA ALA A 101 -2.02 -14.11 -9.80
C ALA A 101 -0.75 -13.27 -9.67
N ALA A 102 0.23 -13.43 -10.59
CA ALA A 102 1.46 -12.65 -10.60
C ALA A 102 1.19 -11.15 -10.77
N VAL A 103 0.36 -10.78 -11.75
CA VAL A 103 -0.06 -9.41 -12.00
C VAL A 103 -0.76 -8.79 -10.78
N LYS A 104 -1.70 -9.53 -10.16
CA LYS A 104 -2.39 -9.09 -8.95
C LYS A 104 -1.42 -8.85 -7.78
N THR A 105 -0.44 -9.73 -7.60
CA THR A 105 0.55 -9.63 -6.54
C THR A 105 1.42 -8.38 -6.70
N ILE A 106 1.93 -8.13 -7.91
CA ILE A 106 2.72 -6.93 -8.21
C ILE A 106 1.89 -5.67 -7.97
N TYR A 107 0.67 -5.64 -8.50
CA TYR A 107 -0.24 -4.50 -8.35
C TYR A 107 -0.51 -4.20 -6.87
N ALA A 108 -0.90 -5.21 -6.10
CA ALA A 108 -1.19 -5.08 -4.67
C ALA A 108 0.05 -4.64 -3.88
N GLY A 109 1.23 -5.19 -4.19
CA GLY A 109 2.50 -4.83 -3.56
C GLY A 109 2.85 -3.35 -3.78
N LEU A 110 2.79 -2.87 -5.03
CA LEU A 110 3.06 -1.47 -5.35
C LEU A 110 2.07 -0.52 -4.65
N PHE A 111 0.77 -0.83 -4.67
CA PHE A 111 -0.23 0.00 -3.99
C PHE A 111 -0.11 -0.02 -2.47
N ASN A 112 0.35 -1.12 -1.88
CA ASN A 112 0.66 -1.19 -0.45
C ASN A 112 1.76 -0.20 -0.08
N VAL A 113 2.86 -0.16 -0.84
CA VAL A 113 3.96 0.81 -0.63
C VAL A 113 3.48 2.25 -0.82
N ILE A 114 2.67 2.51 -1.87
CA ILE A 114 2.08 3.83 -2.11
C ILE A 114 1.22 4.27 -0.92
N ALA A 115 0.41 3.37 -0.36
CA ALA A 115 -0.44 3.65 0.79
C ALA A 115 0.40 4.00 2.03
N GLN A 116 1.47 3.24 2.31
CA GLN A 116 2.40 3.52 3.41
C GLN A 116 3.07 4.90 3.23
N ALA A 117 3.57 5.21 2.04
CA ALA A 117 4.17 6.51 1.73
C ALA A 117 3.15 7.65 1.91
N ASN A 118 1.90 7.47 1.49
CA ASN A 118 0.83 8.44 1.69
C ASN A 118 0.54 8.70 3.18
N MET A 119 0.63 7.66 4.02
CA MET A 119 0.45 7.83 5.47
C MET A 119 1.58 8.68 6.07
N ILE A 120 2.83 8.45 5.68
CA ILE A 120 3.97 9.28 6.14
C ILE A 120 3.74 10.75 5.74
N ILE A 121 3.38 11.00 4.47
CA ILE A 121 3.13 12.36 3.96
C ILE A 121 2.00 13.03 4.76
N LYS A 122 0.86 12.35 4.90
CA LYS A 122 -0.31 12.84 5.63
C LYS A 122 0.04 13.22 7.07
N TYR A 123 0.76 12.35 7.78
CA TYR A 123 1.11 12.62 9.17
C TYR A 123 2.27 13.61 9.31
N ALA A 124 3.18 13.72 8.36
CA ALA A 124 4.19 14.76 8.34
C ALA A 124 3.57 16.17 8.21
N GLU A 125 2.46 16.30 7.48
CA GLU A 125 1.68 17.53 7.42
C GLU A 125 0.95 17.83 8.75
N LYS A 126 0.39 16.80 9.37
CA LYS A 126 -0.46 16.95 10.57
C LYS A 126 0.33 17.04 11.88
N ASN A 127 1.33 16.19 12.04
CA ASN A 127 2.07 15.98 13.29
C ASN A 127 3.59 16.20 13.10
N GLY A 128 4.02 16.79 11.99
CA GLY A 128 5.45 16.90 11.68
C GLY A 128 6.27 17.74 12.66
N ASP A 129 5.61 18.47 13.54
CA ASP A 129 6.28 19.26 14.60
C ASP A 129 6.98 18.39 15.65
N VAL A 130 6.63 17.09 15.77
CA VAL A 130 7.37 16.14 16.60
C VAL A 130 8.78 15.84 16.06
N ILE A 131 9.05 16.22 14.82
CA ILE A 131 10.38 16.20 14.21
C ILE A 131 10.98 17.59 14.39
N GLU A 132 11.70 17.80 15.50
CA GLU A 132 12.23 19.12 15.90
C GLU A 132 13.14 19.75 14.84
N ALA A 133 13.91 18.92 14.10
CA ALA A 133 14.83 19.40 13.08
C ALA A 133 14.11 19.55 11.72
N PRO A 134 13.92 20.78 11.21
CA PRO A 134 13.23 21.00 9.92
C PRO A 134 13.87 20.25 8.73
N ALA A 135 15.20 20.12 8.74
CA ALA A 135 15.92 19.36 7.73
C ALA A 135 15.58 17.87 7.75
N ALA A 136 15.47 17.25 8.93
CA ALA A 136 15.09 15.85 9.08
C ALA A 136 13.65 15.62 8.62
N ARG A 137 12.73 16.55 8.94
CA ARG A 137 11.35 16.50 8.45
C ARG A 137 11.30 16.57 6.93
N ALA A 138 12.06 17.49 6.32
CA ALA A 138 12.12 17.63 4.87
C ALA A 138 12.67 16.37 4.20
N VAL A 139 13.70 15.72 4.77
CA VAL A 139 14.25 14.46 4.26
C VAL A 139 13.20 13.35 4.30
N ILE A 140 12.59 13.08 5.45
CA ILE A 140 11.57 12.01 5.59
C ILE A 140 10.41 12.23 4.62
N THR A 141 9.91 13.46 4.53
CA THR A 141 8.80 13.80 3.63
C THR A 141 9.22 13.65 2.17
N GLY A 142 10.42 14.13 1.82
CA GLY A 142 10.99 14.02 0.47
C GLY A 142 11.18 12.57 0.03
N GLU A 143 11.70 11.70 0.92
CA GLU A 143 11.85 10.27 0.65
C GLU A 143 10.48 9.60 0.45
N ALA A 144 9.48 9.92 1.26
CA ALA A 144 8.13 9.38 1.09
C ALA A 144 7.50 9.81 -0.26
N TYR A 145 7.70 11.06 -0.69
CA TYR A 145 7.29 11.52 -2.03
C TYR A 145 8.03 10.77 -3.13
N ALA A 146 9.34 10.56 -2.98
CA ALA A 146 10.16 9.84 -3.97
C ALA A 146 9.72 8.38 -4.10
N ILE A 147 9.52 7.67 -2.99
CA ILE A 147 9.01 6.29 -2.97
C ILE A 147 7.65 6.20 -3.67
N ARG A 148 6.72 7.11 -3.33
CA ARG A 148 5.41 7.16 -3.96
C ARG A 148 5.50 7.38 -5.47
N ALA A 149 6.29 8.33 -5.91
CA ALA A 149 6.49 8.65 -7.33
C ALA A 149 7.11 7.48 -8.08
N PHE A 150 8.10 6.81 -7.49
CA PHE A 150 8.76 5.63 -8.05
C PHE A 150 7.77 4.49 -8.27
N CYS A 151 6.97 4.13 -7.26
CA CYS A 151 5.95 3.09 -7.40
C CYS A 151 4.85 3.48 -8.39
N GLN A 152 4.40 4.75 -8.38
CA GLN A 152 3.39 5.23 -9.33
C GLN A 152 3.88 5.20 -10.77
N LEU A 153 5.16 5.47 -11.01
CA LEU A 153 5.75 5.35 -12.34
C LEU A 153 5.66 3.92 -12.85
N ASP A 154 5.98 2.92 -12.01
CA ASP A 154 5.89 1.52 -12.42
C ASP A 154 4.44 1.02 -12.56
N VAL A 155 3.52 1.51 -11.71
CA VAL A 155 2.09 1.29 -11.93
C VAL A 155 1.66 1.82 -13.29
N LEU A 156 2.09 3.02 -13.66
CA LEU A 156 1.76 3.61 -14.96
C LEU A 156 2.37 2.79 -16.12
N ARG A 157 3.63 2.38 -16.00
CA ARG A 157 4.35 1.63 -17.06
C ARG A 157 3.76 0.23 -17.28
N LEU A 158 3.37 -0.45 -16.20
CA LEU A 158 2.89 -1.84 -16.28
C LEU A 158 1.38 -1.95 -16.52
N PHE A 159 0.60 -1.00 -16.00
CA PHE A 159 -0.88 -1.08 -16.00
C PHE A 159 -1.55 0.10 -16.67
N GLY A 160 -0.79 1.13 -17.06
CA GLY A 160 -1.34 2.29 -17.75
C GLY A 160 -1.80 1.96 -19.16
N GLN A 161 -2.86 2.64 -19.62
CA GLN A 161 -3.31 2.54 -21.00
C GLN A 161 -2.33 3.24 -21.95
N MET A 162 -2.03 2.61 -23.08
CA MET A 162 -1.30 3.31 -24.13
C MET A 162 -2.14 4.44 -24.70
N PRO A 163 -1.53 5.62 -24.98
CA PRO A 163 -2.26 6.71 -25.65
C PRO A 163 -2.90 6.22 -26.94
N GLN A 164 -4.19 6.53 -27.13
CA GLN A 164 -4.87 6.23 -28.38
C GLN A 164 -4.15 7.00 -29.52
N GLY A 165 -3.61 6.27 -30.48
CA GLY A 165 -2.88 6.85 -31.62
C GLY A 165 -1.38 6.53 -31.66
N ALA A 166 -0.80 5.91 -30.65
CA ALA A 166 0.52 5.32 -30.76
C ALA A 166 0.39 4.03 -31.63
N SER A 167 0.47 4.22 -32.96
CA SER A 167 0.60 3.07 -33.88
C SER A 167 1.83 2.29 -33.46
N ARG A 168 1.64 0.99 -33.14
CA ARG A 168 2.75 0.04 -33.07
C ARG A 168 3.49 0.08 -34.40
N GLN A 169 4.59 0.81 -34.48
CA GLN A 169 5.58 0.53 -35.50
C GLN A 169 6.35 -0.70 -35.01
N VAL A 170 5.97 -1.85 -35.49
CA VAL A 170 6.72 -3.09 -35.40
C VAL A 170 7.79 -3.07 -36.47
#